data_b0c54618d745dc226a4b0ffb6d82bdd7
#
_entry.id   b0c54618d745dc226a4b0ffb6d82bdd7
#
_cell.length_a   1.000
_cell.length_b   1.000
_cell.length_c   1.000
_cell.angle_alpha   90.00
_cell.angle_beta   90.00
_cell.angle_gamma   90.00
#
_symmetry.space_group_name_H-M   'P 1'
#
loop_
_entity.id
_entity.type
_entity.pdbx_description
1 polymer ?
#
loop_
_entity_poly.entity_id
_entity_poly.type
_entity_poly.pdbx_seq_one_letter_code
_entity_poly.pdbx_strand_id
1 'polypeptide(L)'
;MKFTALVTKTMKTALSVLTLVLAANLAYAEEDMTWDKTFKLSDKVIHEKVSYPNRYGITLSADMYMPKDMDKSKKYPALVVGTPYGGVKEQGAGIYAQTMAERGFVAIAFDESFNGESGGEPRHISSPEIFSEDFSAGVDFLGTRPFVDRERIGAIGICGSGGFSLKAAQVDQRIKAVATASMYDMSRVIRNGWEDSMTDEERTKTLTELGEQRWKDFENGTPMLPEGFPSEAVDSIPEGLDPISSEFWEYYAMPRGHHPRSHGPFTATSNMAFTNFPLLNYIDTISPRPILFIMGENAHSRYFTEDAYKAAKEPKELVIVPGARHIDLYDRTDMIPFDKLEDFFTKAL
;
A
#
# COMPACT_ATOMS: atom_id res chain seq x y z
N MET A 1 -49.46 22.66 -39.86
CA MET A 1 -48.47 23.62 -39.30
C MET A 1 -48.23 23.53 -37.78
N LYS A 2 -48.87 22.65 -36.98
CA LYS A 2 -48.61 22.53 -35.52
C LYS A 2 -47.67 21.40 -35.10
N PHE A 3 -47.35 20.45 -35.99
CA PHE A 3 -46.46 19.32 -35.70
C PHE A 3 -44.97 19.65 -35.80
N THR A 4 -44.60 20.55 -36.73
CA THR A 4 -43.17 20.93 -36.95
C THR A 4 -42.59 21.82 -35.85
N ALA A 5 -43.42 22.61 -35.16
CA ALA A 5 -42.98 23.48 -34.08
C ALA A 5 -42.71 22.73 -32.76
N LEU A 6 -43.35 21.56 -32.55
CA LEU A 6 -43.19 20.75 -31.35
C LEU A 6 -41.85 19.97 -31.39
N VAL A 7 -41.52 19.42 -32.58
CA VAL A 7 -40.26 18.65 -32.75
C VAL A 7 -39.03 19.54 -32.62
N THR A 8 -39.06 20.78 -33.12
CA THR A 8 -37.93 21.72 -33.01
C THR A 8 -37.72 22.22 -31.56
N LYS A 9 -38.78 22.31 -30.75
CA LYS A 9 -38.68 22.74 -29.38
C LYS A 9 -38.09 21.62 -28.50
N THR A 10 -38.46 20.37 -28.74
CA THR A 10 -37.96 19.19 -28.04
C THR A 10 -36.49 18.91 -28.36
N MET A 11 -36.07 19.09 -29.61
CA MET A 11 -34.66 18.94 -29.99
C MET A 11 -33.76 20.03 -29.39
N LYS A 12 -34.23 21.29 -29.32
CA LYS A 12 -33.46 22.37 -28.66
C LYS A 12 -33.29 22.14 -27.14
N THR A 13 -34.33 21.62 -26.49
CA THR A 13 -34.25 21.30 -25.04
C THR A 13 -33.33 20.10 -24.77
N ALA A 14 -33.37 19.06 -25.61
CA ALA A 14 -32.51 17.89 -25.52
C ALA A 14 -31.01 18.26 -25.74
N LEU A 15 -30.75 19.15 -26.72
CA LEU A 15 -29.41 19.62 -27.01
C LEU A 15 -28.83 20.47 -25.85
N SER A 16 -29.69 21.31 -25.24
CA SER A 16 -29.31 22.14 -24.08
C SER A 16 -29.02 21.31 -22.82
N VAL A 17 -29.79 20.22 -22.61
CA VAL A 17 -29.56 19.30 -21.47
C VAL A 17 -28.29 18.49 -21.70
N LEU A 18 -28.03 18.04 -22.94
CA LEU A 18 -26.81 17.31 -23.27
C LEU A 18 -25.55 18.19 -23.10
N THR A 19 -25.64 19.46 -23.48
CA THR A 19 -24.52 20.42 -23.31
C THR A 19 -24.29 20.76 -21.84
N LEU A 20 -25.33 20.84 -21.01
CA LEU A 20 -25.18 21.03 -19.55
C LEU A 20 -24.61 19.81 -18.86
N VAL A 21 -24.98 18.60 -19.28
CA VAL A 21 -24.43 17.35 -18.71
C VAL A 21 -22.97 17.17 -19.13
N LEU A 22 -22.59 17.52 -20.38
CA LEU A 22 -21.18 17.53 -20.79
C LEU A 22 -20.38 18.61 -20.06
N ALA A 23 -20.94 19.80 -19.86
CA ALA A 23 -20.27 20.88 -19.13
C ALA A 23 -20.14 20.55 -17.63
N ALA A 24 -21.14 19.90 -17.03
CA ALA A 24 -21.05 19.41 -15.65
C ALA A 24 -20.00 18.30 -15.49
N ASN A 25 -19.90 17.38 -16.45
CA ASN A 25 -18.86 16.34 -16.44
C ASN A 25 -17.46 16.91 -16.72
N LEU A 26 -17.32 18.02 -17.45
CA LEU A 26 -16.05 18.73 -17.64
C LEU A 26 -15.70 19.60 -16.42
N ALA A 27 -16.68 20.14 -15.69
CA ALA A 27 -16.45 20.89 -14.45
C ALA A 27 -16.09 19.98 -13.26
N TYR A 28 -16.43 18.68 -13.30
CA TYR A 28 -15.94 17.69 -12.34
C TYR A 28 -14.49 17.26 -12.59
N ALA A 29 -13.86 17.70 -13.69
CA ALA A 29 -12.49 17.33 -14.08
C ALA A 29 -11.44 18.38 -13.71
N GLU A 30 -11.81 19.47 -13.05
CA GLU A 30 -10.92 20.47 -12.46
C GLU A 30 -11.22 20.63 -10.96
N GLU A 31 -11.23 19.55 -10.19
CA GLU A 31 -10.81 19.67 -8.81
C GLU A 31 -9.32 20.02 -8.85
N ASP A 32 -9.02 21.21 -8.35
CA ASP A 32 -7.66 21.68 -8.07
C ASP A 32 -7.00 20.63 -7.15
N MET A 33 -6.34 19.63 -7.77
CA MET A 33 -5.65 18.58 -7.04
C MET A 33 -4.43 19.24 -6.40
N THR A 34 -4.65 19.88 -5.25
CA THR A 34 -3.55 20.30 -4.39
C THR A 34 -2.69 19.06 -4.14
N TRP A 35 -1.39 19.16 -4.43
CA TRP A 35 -0.44 18.08 -4.17
C TRP A 35 -0.38 17.83 -2.67
N ASP A 36 -1.06 16.80 -2.20
CA ASP A 36 -1.25 16.47 -0.78
C ASP A 36 -0.24 15.44 -0.25
N LYS A 37 0.80 15.13 -1.02
CA LYS A 37 1.76 14.09 -0.65
C LYS A 37 2.90 14.65 0.20
N THR A 38 3.49 13.79 1.02
CA THR A 38 4.60 14.16 1.91
C THR A 38 5.92 14.42 1.18
N PHE A 39 5.93 14.29 -0.13
CA PHE A 39 7.08 14.52 -1.00
C PHE A 39 6.70 15.39 -2.19
N LYS A 40 7.69 15.93 -2.89
CA LYS A 40 7.47 16.78 -4.07
C LYS A 40 7.30 15.93 -5.32
N LEU A 41 6.40 16.36 -6.22
CA LEU A 41 6.31 15.77 -7.54
C LEU A 41 7.59 16.04 -8.33
N SER A 42 8.16 14.99 -8.89
CA SER A 42 9.31 15.08 -9.77
C SER A 42 8.90 15.61 -11.16
N ASP A 43 9.73 16.47 -11.73
CA ASP A 43 9.53 16.96 -13.09
C ASP A 43 9.82 15.93 -14.19
N LYS A 44 10.35 14.75 -13.80
CA LYS A 44 10.65 13.61 -14.69
C LYS A 44 9.51 12.61 -14.83
N VAL A 45 8.42 12.77 -14.07
CA VAL A 45 7.30 11.83 -14.07
C VAL A 45 5.98 12.49 -14.43
N ILE A 46 5.03 11.68 -14.92
CA ILE A 46 3.62 11.98 -15.01
C ILE A 46 2.94 11.28 -13.84
N HIS A 47 2.07 11.99 -13.15
CA HIS A 47 1.23 11.44 -12.07
C HIS A 47 -0.24 11.42 -12.51
N GLU A 48 -0.92 10.31 -12.26
CA GLU A 48 -2.37 10.16 -12.48
C GLU A 48 -2.99 9.46 -11.26
N LYS A 49 -4.05 10.05 -10.69
CA LYS A 49 -4.87 9.37 -9.69
C LYS A 49 -5.77 8.35 -10.39
N VAL A 50 -5.75 7.12 -9.93
CA VAL A 50 -6.49 6.01 -10.54
C VAL A 50 -7.27 5.22 -9.49
N SER A 51 -8.27 4.48 -9.92
CA SER A 51 -9.00 3.55 -9.05
C SER A 51 -9.35 2.28 -9.81
N TYR A 52 -9.41 1.16 -9.08
CA TYR A 52 -9.74 -0.14 -9.62
C TYR A 52 -10.33 -1.05 -8.52
N PRO A 53 -11.22 -1.98 -8.85
CA PRO A 53 -11.75 -2.91 -7.87
C PRO A 53 -10.78 -4.06 -7.61
N ASN A 54 -10.75 -4.58 -6.38
CA ASN A 54 -10.24 -5.92 -6.11
C ASN A 54 -11.34 -6.98 -6.35
N ARG A 55 -11.01 -8.28 -6.23
CA ARG A 55 -11.99 -9.36 -6.46
C ARG A 55 -13.15 -9.39 -5.47
N TYR A 56 -13.04 -8.70 -4.34
CA TYR A 56 -14.11 -8.54 -3.35
C TYR A 56 -15.04 -7.37 -3.66
N GLY A 57 -14.80 -6.64 -4.77
CA GLY A 57 -15.59 -5.48 -5.18
C GLY A 57 -15.25 -4.22 -4.39
N ILE A 58 -14.17 -4.21 -3.60
CA ILE A 58 -13.68 -3.03 -2.92
C ILE A 58 -12.91 -2.19 -3.93
N THR A 59 -13.28 -0.93 -4.11
CA THR A 59 -12.56 0.01 -4.98
C THR A 59 -11.30 0.50 -4.26
N LEU A 60 -10.14 0.25 -4.85
CA LEU A 60 -8.86 0.75 -4.38
C LEU A 60 -8.58 2.11 -5.03
N SER A 61 -8.03 3.03 -4.24
CA SER A 61 -7.47 4.30 -4.70
C SER A 61 -5.96 4.17 -4.81
N ALA A 62 -5.42 4.61 -5.94
CA ALA A 62 -3.98 4.56 -6.19
C ALA A 62 -3.48 5.78 -6.94
N ASP A 63 -2.20 6.06 -6.81
CA ASP A 63 -1.45 7.03 -7.59
C ASP A 63 -0.55 6.29 -8.58
N MET A 64 -0.74 6.53 -9.87
CA MET A 64 0.10 5.96 -10.93
C MET A 64 1.15 6.98 -11.36
N TYR A 65 2.40 6.55 -11.35
CA TYR A 65 3.56 7.32 -11.80
C TYR A 65 4.15 6.68 -13.05
N MET A 66 4.48 7.50 -14.03
CA MET A 66 5.03 7.07 -15.32
C MET A 66 6.19 7.97 -15.74
N PRO A 67 7.20 7.48 -16.48
CA PRO A 67 8.21 8.34 -17.07
C PRO A 67 7.56 9.43 -17.92
N LYS A 68 8.02 10.69 -17.79
CA LYS A 68 7.42 11.84 -18.49
C LYS A 68 7.55 11.76 -20.01
N ASP A 69 8.64 11.20 -20.47
CA ASP A 69 9.00 11.06 -21.88
C ASP A 69 8.67 9.69 -22.46
N MET A 70 7.82 8.90 -21.75
CA MET A 70 7.46 7.57 -22.22
C MET A 70 6.76 7.59 -23.58
N ASP A 71 7.15 6.69 -24.46
CA ASP A 71 6.46 6.40 -25.70
C ASP A 71 5.32 5.40 -25.46
N LYS A 72 4.08 5.90 -25.37
CA LYS A 72 2.90 5.06 -25.07
C LYS A 72 2.61 3.97 -26.13
N SER A 73 3.34 3.94 -27.25
CA SER A 73 3.29 2.84 -28.24
C SER A 73 4.17 1.64 -27.84
N LYS A 74 5.07 1.82 -26.88
CA LYS A 74 5.95 0.76 -26.34
C LYS A 74 5.36 0.12 -25.10
N LYS A 75 5.97 -1.00 -24.69
CA LYS A 75 5.64 -1.74 -23.47
C LYS A 75 6.70 -1.53 -22.40
N TYR A 76 6.26 -1.19 -21.21
CA TYR A 76 7.12 -0.91 -20.06
C TYR A 76 6.94 -1.95 -18.95
N PRO A 77 7.99 -2.25 -18.19
CA PRO A 77 7.85 -3.00 -16.94
C PRO A 77 7.04 -2.18 -15.94
N ALA A 78 6.34 -2.87 -15.04
CA ALA A 78 5.49 -2.17 -14.08
C ALA A 78 5.66 -2.71 -12.66
N LEU A 79 5.35 -1.86 -11.66
CA LEU A 79 5.50 -2.16 -10.24
C LEU A 79 4.24 -1.80 -9.47
N VAL A 80 3.81 -2.70 -8.59
CA VAL A 80 2.79 -2.46 -7.58
C VAL A 80 3.49 -2.18 -6.26
N VAL A 81 3.26 -1.02 -5.66
CA VAL A 81 3.92 -0.59 -4.42
C VAL A 81 2.89 -0.46 -3.30
N GLY A 82 3.06 -1.24 -2.24
CA GLY A 82 2.19 -1.23 -1.05
C GLY A 82 2.78 -0.41 0.09
N THR A 83 1.88 0.22 0.86
CA THR A 83 2.20 1.11 1.98
C THR A 83 2.65 0.36 3.24
N PRO A 84 3.34 1.01 4.17
CA PRO A 84 3.42 0.52 5.54
C PRO A 84 2.02 0.28 6.14
N TYR A 85 1.89 -0.68 7.04
CA TYR A 85 0.62 -1.01 7.71
C TYR A 85 0.03 0.22 8.44
N GLY A 86 -1.13 0.68 7.99
CA GLY A 86 -1.77 1.92 8.45
C GLY A 86 -1.24 3.21 7.80
N GLY A 87 -0.28 3.12 6.90
CA GLY A 87 0.14 4.22 6.03
C GLY A 87 -0.80 4.44 4.86
N VAL A 88 -0.52 5.47 4.06
CA VAL A 88 -1.26 5.81 2.84
C VAL A 88 -0.31 6.04 1.66
N LYS A 89 -0.84 5.95 0.45
CA LYS A 89 -0.09 6.10 -0.82
C LYS A 89 0.62 7.45 -0.96
N GLU A 90 0.15 8.47 -0.25
CA GLU A 90 0.72 9.82 -0.23
C GLU A 90 2.04 9.91 0.54
N GLN A 91 2.45 8.83 1.20
CA GLN A 91 3.68 8.73 2.02
C GLN A 91 4.76 7.91 1.29
N GLY A 92 5.49 7.06 2.02
CA GLY A 92 6.62 6.28 1.52
C GLY A 92 6.36 5.50 0.23
N ALA A 93 5.19 4.86 0.09
CA ALA A 93 4.87 4.10 -1.13
C ALA A 93 4.88 4.98 -2.39
N GLY A 94 4.38 6.21 -2.29
CA GLY A 94 4.43 7.18 -3.39
C GLY A 94 5.86 7.58 -3.75
N ILE A 95 6.75 7.72 -2.74
CA ILE A 95 8.18 8.00 -2.96
C ILE A 95 8.82 6.88 -3.76
N TYR A 96 8.58 5.62 -3.39
CA TYR A 96 9.10 4.47 -4.14
C TYR A 96 8.53 4.41 -5.56
N ALA A 97 7.22 4.56 -5.72
CA ALA A 97 6.58 4.52 -7.03
C ALA A 97 7.09 5.63 -7.95
N GLN A 98 7.17 6.87 -7.46
CA GLN A 98 7.73 7.99 -8.21
C GLN A 98 9.20 7.75 -8.60
N THR A 99 10.03 7.34 -7.65
CA THR A 99 11.46 7.16 -7.88
C THR A 99 11.73 6.02 -8.87
N MET A 100 10.94 4.96 -8.84
CA MET A 100 11.04 3.88 -9.83
C MET A 100 10.51 4.33 -11.20
N ALA A 101 9.50 5.23 -11.25
CA ALA A 101 9.05 5.80 -12.51
C ALA A 101 10.11 6.70 -13.16
N GLU A 102 10.89 7.46 -12.38
CA GLU A 102 12.05 8.20 -12.89
C GLU A 102 13.10 7.29 -13.54
N ARG A 103 13.11 5.99 -13.19
CA ARG A 103 14.02 4.95 -13.67
C ARG A 103 13.42 4.08 -14.78
N GLY A 104 12.29 4.48 -15.35
CA GLY A 104 11.72 3.83 -16.55
C GLY A 104 10.64 2.79 -16.28
N PHE A 105 10.15 2.64 -15.06
CA PHE A 105 9.02 1.76 -14.72
C PHE A 105 7.69 2.53 -14.75
N VAL A 106 6.59 1.83 -15.02
CA VAL A 106 5.25 2.30 -14.67
C VAL A 106 4.96 1.81 -13.27
N ALA A 107 4.68 2.67 -12.31
CA ALA A 107 4.48 2.25 -10.93
C ALA A 107 3.17 2.79 -10.36
N ILE A 108 2.47 1.99 -9.56
CA ILE A 108 1.33 2.43 -8.75
C ILE A 108 1.67 2.30 -7.27
N ALA A 109 1.31 3.33 -6.49
CA ALA A 109 1.19 3.25 -5.04
C ALA A 109 -0.29 3.28 -4.67
N PHE A 110 -0.76 2.33 -3.87
CA PHE A 110 -2.18 2.21 -3.54
C PHE A 110 -2.42 2.29 -2.03
N ASP A 111 -3.62 2.75 -1.65
CA ASP A 111 -4.13 2.57 -0.29
C ASP A 111 -4.72 1.17 -0.17
N GLU A 112 -4.41 0.47 0.93
CA GLU A 112 -5.01 -0.82 1.26
C GLU A 112 -6.53 -0.69 1.41
N SER A 113 -7.27 -1.75 1.11
CA SER A 113 -8.71 -1.82 1.36
C SER A 113 -9.05 -1.33 2.77
N PHE A 114 -10.16 -0.62 2.94
CA PHE A 114 -10.66 -0.01 4.19
C PHE A 114 -9.84 1.16 4.73
N ASN A 115 -8.74 1.53 4.09
CA ASN A 115 -7.81 2.57 4.56
C ASN A 115 -7.67 3.71 3.53
N GLY A 116 -7.16 4.88 3.96
CA GLY A 116 -6.95 6.03 3.11
C GLY A 116 -8.17 6.40 2.28
N GLU A 117 -8.00 6.54 0.98
CA GLU A 117 -9.07 6.82 0.03
C GLU A 117 -9.67 5.54 -0.62
N SER A 118 -9.12 4.36 -0.32
CA SER A 118 -9.70 3.10 -0.77
C SER A 118 -11.03 2.83 -0.07
N GLY A 119 -11.93 2.14 -0.75
CA GLY A 119 -13.25 1.77 -0.24
C GLY A 119 -13.20 0.66 0.80
N GLY A 120 -14.38 0.14 1.09
CA GLY A 120 -14.61 -0.91 2.07
C GLY A 120 -15.20 -0.38 3.38
N GLU A 121 -16.20 -1.10 3.89
CA GLU A 121 -16.90 -0.79 5.13
C GLU A 121 -17.01 -2.04 6.01
N PRO A 122 -16.93 -1.91 7.34
CA PRO A 122 -16.57 -0.70 8.10
C PRO A 122 -15.14 -0.21 7.79
N ARG A 123 -14.88 1.09 7.97
CA ARG A 123 -13.54 1.65 7.78
C ARG A 123 -12.54 1.08 8.78
N HIS A 124 -11.26 1.12 8.43
CA HIS A 124 -10.14 0.67 9.27
C HIS A 124 -10.20 -0.81 9.68
N ILE A 125 -10.87 -1.65 8.90
CA ILE A 125 -10.68 -3.10 9.00
C ILE A 125 -9.31 -3.45 8.44
N SER A 126 -8.60 -4.40 9.04
CA SER A 126 -7.45 -5.03 8.40
C SER A 126 -7.65 -6.53 8.23
N SER A 127 -7.18 -7.03 7.10
CA SER A 127 -7.27 -8.45 6.75
C SER A 127 -6.05 -8.86 5.95
N PRO A 128 -5.27 -9.87 6.41
CA PRO A 128 -4.08 -10.29 5.70
C PRO A 128 -4.39 -10.88 4.32
N GLU A 129 -5.56 -11.49 4.14
CA GLU A 129 -6.00 -12.00 2.86
C GLU A 129 -6.33 -10.86 1.90
N ILE A 130 -7.16 -9.89 2.34
CA ILE A 130 -7.60 -8.79 1.48
C ILE A 130 -6.42 -7.90 1.10
N PHE A 131 -5.52 -7.57 2.04
CA PHE A 131 -4.34 -6.76 1.77
C PHE A 131 -3.35 -7.45 0.82
N SER A 132 -3.26 -8.78 0.88
CA SER A 132 -2.50 -9.55 -0.12
C SER A 132 -3.19 -9.55 -1.49
N GLU A 133 -4.53 -9.65 -1.53
CA GLU A 133 -5.33 -9.55 -2.75
C GLU A 133 -5.21 -8.18 -3.41
N ASP A 134 -5.09 -7.09 -2.63
CA ASP A 134 -4.95 -5.74 -3.16
C ASP A 134 -3.71 -5.59 -4.07
N PHE A 135 -2.64 -6.35 -3.81
CA PHE A 135 -1.50 -6.46 -4.73
C PHE A 135 -1.88 -7.13 -6.05
N SER A 136 -2.63 -8.23 -6.01
CA SER A 136 -3.10 -8.91 -7.23
C SER A 136 -4.05 -8.03 -8.03
N ALA A 137 -4.91 -7.26 -7.38
CA ALA A 137 -5.76 -6.27 -8.03
C ALA A 137 -4.94 -5.15 -8.71
N GLY A 138 -3.83 -4.73 -8.10
CA GLY A 138 -2.87 -3.82 -8.73
C GLY A 138 -2.25 -4.42 -10.00
N VAL A 139 -1.93 -5.72 -9.99
CA VAL A 139 -1.44 -6.46 -11.17
C VAL A 139 -2.53 -6.52 -12.25
N ASP A 140 -3.80 -6.77 -11.89
CA ASP A 140 -4.94 -6.75 -12.82
C ASP A 140 -5.04 -5.38 -13.51
N PHE A 141 -5.02 -4.31 -12.71
CA PHE A 141 -5.09 -2.96 -13.22
C PHE A 141 -3.94 -2.64 -14.19
N LEU A 142 -2.69 -2.85 -13.76
CA LEU A 142 -1.51 -2.57 -14.58
C LEU A 142 -1.50 -3.41 -15.87
N GLY A 143 -1.81 -4.70 -15.77
CA GLY A 143 -1.86 -5.61 -16.92
C GLY A 143 -2.93 -5.26 -17.96
N THR A 144 -3.89 -4.40 -17.65
CA THR A 144 -4.87 -3.88 -18.61
C THR A 144 -4.44 -2.58 -19.28
N ARG A 145 -3.34 -1.97 -18.86
CA ARG A 145 -2.82 -0.75 -19.51
C ARG A 145 -2.16 -1.09 -20.83
N PRO A 146 -2.45 -0.35 -21.92
CA PRO A 146 -1.93 -0.67 -23.25
C PRO A 146 -0.40 -0.55 -23.35
N PHE A 147 0.22 0.24 -22.46
CA PHE A 147 1.65 0.49 -22.39
C PHE A 147 2.39 -0.35 -21.35
N VAL A 148 1.73 -1.27 -20.64
CA VAL A 148 2.37 -2.19 -19.68
C VAL A 148 2.61 -3.56 -20.32
N ASP A 149 3.78 -4.13 -20.06
CA ASP A 149 4.11 -5.50 -20.41
C ASP A 149 3.63 -6.44 -19.29
N ARG A 150 2.65 -7.29 -19.59
CA ARG A 150 2.07 -8.24 -18.62
C ARG A 150 3.07 -9.26 -18.09
N GLU A 151 4.12 -9.55 -18.86
CA GLU A 151 5.16 -10.50 -18.45
C GLU A 151 6.26 -9.83 -17.61
N ARG A 152 6.17 -8.52 -17.38
CA ARG A 152 7.16 -7.73 -16.64
C ARG A 152 6.53 -6.89 -15.54
N ILE A 153 5.79 -7.55 -14.61
CA ILE A 153 5.16 -6.88 -13.46
C ILE A 153 5.80 -7.41 -12.18
N GLY A 154 6.30 -6.51 -11.34
CA GLY A 154 6.85 -6.80 -10.02
C GLY A 154 6.08 -6.13 -8.90
N ALA A 155 6.46 -6.42 -7.65
CA ALA A 155 5.88 -5.82 -6.47
C ALA A 155 6.95 -5.29 -5.52
N ILE A 156 6.66 -4.18 -4.84
CA ILE A 156 7.45 -3.64 -3.72
C ILE A 156 6.53 -3.52 -2.51
N GLY A 157 6.90 -4.14 -1.39
CA GLY A 157 6.19 -4.02 -0.13
C GLY A 157 7.03 -3.35 0.94
N ILE A 158 6.47 -2.32 1.59
CA ILE A 158 7.15 -1.58 2.66
C ILE A 158 6.50 -1.96 3.99
N CYS A 159 7.29 -2.28 5.01
CA CYS A 159 6.82 -2.66 6.35
C CYS A 159 5.79 -3.82 6.29
N GLY A 160 4.56 -3.65 6.77
CA GLY A 160 3.50 -4.67 6.70
C GLY A 160 3.21 -5.15 5.28
N SER A 161 3.19 -4.24 4.30
CA SER A 161 3.04 -4.61 2.89
C SER A 161 4.19 -5.48 2.35
N GLY A 162 5.35 -5.51 3.02
CA GLY A 162 6.40 -6.48 2.72
C GLY A 162 5.90 -7.91 2.87
N GLY A 163 5.22 -8.21 3.99
CA GLY A 163 4.57 -9.50 4.20
C GLY A 163 3.44 -9.78 3.21
N PHE A 164 2.59 -8.78 2.93
CA PHE A 164 1.45 -8.94 2.02
C PHE A 164 1.87 -9.12 0.56
N SER A 165 2.90 -8.41 0.09
CA SER A 165 3.45 -8.60 -1.26
C SER A 165 4.06 -9.97 -1.45
N LEU A 166 4.80 -10.48 -0.44
CA LEU A 166 5.31 -11.84 -0.44
C LEU A 166 4.16 -12.87 -0.45
N LYS A 167 3.09 -12.63 0.33
CA LYS A 167 1.90 -13.51 0.32
C LYS A 167 1.21 -13.52 -1.02
N ALA A 168 1.02 -12.36 -1.65
CA ALA A 168 0.46 -12.28 -3.00
C ALA A 168 1.32 -13.08 -3.99
N ALA A 169 2.63 -12.92 -3.96
CA ALA A 169 3.54 -13.64 -4.85
C ALA A 169 3.55 -15.17 -4.63
N GLN A 170 3.21 -15.67 -3.44
CA GLN A 170 3.08 -17.13 -3.21
C GLN A 170 1.99 -17.77 -4.09
N VAL A 171 0.97 -17.01 -4.48
CA VAL A 171 -0.20 -17.53 -5.20
C VAL A 171 -0.40 -16.88 -6.58
N ASP A 172 0.10 -15.68 -6.82
CA ASP A 172 -0.04 -14.96 -8.09
C ASP A 172 1.27 -15.03 -8.91
N GLN A 173 1.30 -15.90 -9.90
CA GLN A 173 2.46 -16.12 -10.77
C GLN A 173 2.72 -14.94 -11.74
N ARG A 174 1.82 -13.97 -11.83
CA ARG A 174 1.98 -12.76 -12.66
C ARG A 174 2.91 -11.75 -12.00
N ILE A 175 3.13 -11.85 -10.67
CA ILE A 175 4.17 -11.11 -9.96
C ILE A 175 5.51 -11.80 -10.23
N LYS A 176 6.33 -11.23 -11.11
CA LYS A 176 7.57 -11.86 -11.59
C LYS A 176 8.77 -11.67 -10.67
N ALA A 177 8.74 -10.64 -9.84
CA ALA A 177 9.78 -10.33 -8.86
C ALA A 177 9.18 -9.55 -7.69
N VAL A 178 9.74 -9.73 -6.48
CA VAL A 178 9.30 -9.00 -5.29
C VAL A 178 10.49 -8.36 -4.60
N ALA A 179 10.35 -7.10 -4.20
CA ALA A 179 11.26 -6.46 -3.27
C ALA A 179 10.52 -6.08 -1.98
N THR A 180 11.19 -6.18 -0.83
CA THR A 180 10.66 -5.72 0.46
C THR A 180 11.62 -4.73 1.10
N ALA A 181 11.07 -3.70 1.76
CA ALA A 181 11.86 -2.75 2.55
C ALA A 181 11.34 -2.71 3.99
N SER A 182 12.21 -2.88 4.98
CA SER A 182 11.85 -2.90 6.40
C SER A 182 10.62 -3.77 6.70
N MET A 183 10.54 -4.98 6.13
CA MET A 183 9.33 -5.79 6.16
C MET A 183 8.92 -6.20 7.58
N TYR A 184 7.61 -6.37 7.76
CA TYR A 184 6.98 -7.03 8.91
C TYR A 184 6.23 -8.29 8.48
N ASP A 185 6.33 -9.34 9.29
CA ASP A 185 5.32 -10.40 9.31
C ASP A 185 4.24 -10.01 10.32
N MET A 186 3.18 -9.36 9.80
CA MET A 186 2.07 -8.89 10.63
C MET A 186 1.35 -10.04 11.35
N SER A 187 1.27 -11.21 10.74
CA SER A 187 0.67 -12.38 11.40
C SER A 187 1.53 -12.88 12.56
N ARG A 188 2.84 -12.91 12.39
CA ARG A 188 3.77 -13.33 13.45
C ARG A 188 3.75 -12.38 14.63
N VAL A 189 3.85 -11.07 14.39
CA VAL A 189 3.88 -10.09 15.50
C VAL A 189 2.55 -10.06 16.25
N ILE A 190 1.41 -10.16 15.58
CA ILE A 190 0.10 -10.18 16.21
C ILE A 190 -0.12 -11.49 17.01
N ARG A 191 0.39 -12.61 16.46
CA ARG A 191 0.27 -13.92 17.12
C ARG A 191 1.22 -14.07 18.31
N ASN A 192 2.46 -13.69 18.14
CA ASN A 192 3.57 -14.06 19.04
C ASN A 192 4.12 -12.87 19.84
N GLY A 193 3.62 -11.67 19.60
CA GLY A 193 4.19 -10.46 20.20
C GLY A 193 5.54 -10.08 19.59
N TRP A 194 6.12 -9.05 20.16
CA TRP A 194 7.45 -8.56 19.78
C TRP A 194 8.52 -9.62 20.11
N GLU A 195 9.39 -9.90 19.15
CA GLU A 195 10.45 -10.94 19.28
C GLU A 195 9.93 -12.32 19.74
N ASP A 196 8.70 -12.65 19.37
CA ASP A 196 8.01 -13.90 19.76
C ASP A 196 7.88 -14.06 21.29
N SER A 197 7.74 -12.99 22.03
CA SER A 197 7.74 -12.97 23.51
C SER A 197 6.40 -13.37 24.14
N MET A 198 5.30 -13.42 23.35
CA MET A 198 3.95 -13.72 23.86
C MET A 198 3.80 -15.22 24.19
N THR A 199 3.42 -15.52 25.40
CA THR A 199 3.11 -16.89 25.85
C THR A 199 1.76 -17.39 25.29
N ASP A 200 1.52 -18.70 25.39
CA ASP A 200 0.24 -19.30 25.00
C ASP A 200 -0.92 -18.82 25.88
N GLU A 201 -0.67 -18.58 27.16
CA GLU A 201 -1.62 -18.03 28.11
C GLU A 201 -2.03 -16.60 27.75
N GLU A 202 -1.05 -15.74 27.46
CA GLU A 202 -1.27 -14.35 27.04
C GLU A 202 -2.04 -14.30 25.72
N ARG A 203 -1.68 -15.14 24.74
CA ARG A 203 -2.40 -15.24 23.49
C ARG A 203 -3.85 -15.68 23.69
N THR A 204 -4.07 -16.69 24.53
CA THR A 204 -5.41 -17.18 24.87
C THR A 204 -6.25 -16.09 25.53
N LYS A 205 -5.65 -15.34 26.45
CA LYS A 205 -6.30 -14.20 27.11
C LYS A 205 -6.68 -13.13 26.09
N THR A 206 -5.74 -12.73 25.22
CA THR A 206 -5.98 -11.73 24.15
C THR A 206 -7.13 -12.17 23.23
N LEU A 207 -7.16 -13.44 22.81
CA LEU A 207 -8.24 -13.95 21.95
C LEU A 207 -9.59 -13.98 22.68
N THR A 208 -9.61 -14.24 23.99
CA THR A 208 -10.82 -14.16 24.81
C THR A 208 -11.35 -12.73 24.88
N GLU A 209 -10.47 -11.76 25.16
CA GLU A 209 -10.82 -10.34 25.21
C GLU A 209 -11.32 -9.82 23.84
N LEU A 210 -10.71 -10.23 22.75
CA LEU A 210 -11.18 -9.92 21.39
C LEU A 210 -12.53 -10.56 21.09
N GLY A 211 -12.79 -11.78 21.60
CA GLY A 211 -14.09 -12.44 21.50
C GLY A 211 -15.20 -11.66 22.22
N GLU A 212 -14.93 -11.15 23.43
CA GLU A 212 -15.83 -10.29 24.16
C GLU A 212 -16.03 -8.92 23.47
N GLN A 213 -14.96 -8.37 22.89
CA GLN A 213 -15.06 -7.13 22.13
C GLN A 213 -15.98 -7.29 20.92
N ARG A 214 -16.00 -8.44 20.25
CA ARG A 214 -16.92 -8.70 19.14
C ARG A 214 -18.39 -8.59 19.54
N TRP A 215 -18.76 -9.02 20.75
CA TRP A 215 -20.14 -8.83 21.24
C TRP A 215 -20.46 -7.35 21.39
N LYS A 216 -19.54 -6.57 21.97
CA LYS A 216 -19.70 -5.10 22.11
C LYS A 216 -19.80 -4.41 20.74
N ASP A 217 -18.96 -4.80 19.80
CA ASP A 217 -18.97 -4.27 18.42
C ASP A 217 -20.33 -4.56 17.76
N PHE A 218 -20.85 -5.79 17.94
CA PHE A 218 -22.15 -6.18 17.39
C PHE A 218 -23.31 -5.42 18.04
N GLU A 219 -23.31 -5.27 19.35
CA GLU A 219 -24.32 -4.51 20.09
C GLU A 219 -24.32 -3.03 19.73
N ASN A 220 -23.14 -2.45 19.52
CA ASN A 220 -22.95 -1.05 19.14
C ASN A 220 -23.18 -0.79 17.63
N GLY A 221 -23.20 -1.83 16.81
CA GLY A 221 -23.31 -1.71 15.35
C GLY A 221 -22.06 -1.16 14.64
N THR A 222 -20.94 -1.04 15.37
CA THR A 222 -19.66 -0.54 14.83
C THR A 222 -18.48 -1.15 15.57
N PRO A 223 -17.41 -1.55 14.86
CA PRO A 223 -16.19 -2.07 15.47
C PRO A 223 -15.46 -0.99 16.28
N MET A 224 -14.85 -1.42 17.38
CA MET A 224 -14.00 -0.54 18.19
C MET A 224 -12.71 -0.24 17.43
N LEU A 225 -12.46 1.06 17.20
CA LEU A 225 -11.22 1.59 16.67
C LEU A 225 -10.39 2.18 17.81
N PRO A 226 -9.17 1.69 18.06
CA PRO A 226 -8.28 2.30 19.04
C PRO A 226 -7.91 3.74 18.64
N GLU A 227 -7.45 4.52 19.61
CA GLU A 227 -6.91 5.85 19.34
C GLU A 227 -5.67 5.74 18.44
N GLY A 228 -5.62 6.61 17.41
CA GLY A 228 -4.55 6.65 16.42
C GLY A 228 -3.61 7.82 16.59
N PHE A 229 -2.81 8.05 15.57
CA PHE A 229 -1.97 9.24 15.49
C PHE A 229 -2.83 10.51 15.40
N PRO A 230 -2.32 11.67 15.85
CA PRO A 230 -3.03 12.94 15.78
C PRO A 230 -3.46 13.28 14.35
N SER A 231 -4.63 13.92 14.20
CA SER A 231 -5.14 14.40 12.91
C SER A 231 -4.31 15.56 12.33
N GLU A 232 -3.64 16.30 13.20
CA GLU A 232 -2.71 17.39 12.87
C GLU A 232 -1.30 17.01 13.31
N ALA A 233 -0.29 17.43 12.54
CA ALA A 233 1.09 17.16 12.89
C ALA A 233 1.47 17.83 14.23
N VAL A 234 2.21 17.11 15.05
CA VAL A 234 2.73 17.60 16.35
C VAL A 234 4.25 17.79 16.28
N ASP A 235 4.78 18.63 17.18
CA ASP A 235 6.19 19.01 17.16
C ASP A 235 7.07 18.17 18.10
N SER A 236 6.49 17.24 18.86
CA SER A 236 7.22 16.46 19.85
C SER A 236 6.68 15.04 20.02
N ILE A 237 7.56 14.17 20.47
CA ILE A 237 7.23 12.80 20.87
C ILE A 237 6.75 12.85 22.33
N PRO A 238 5.60 12.21 22.68
CA PRO A 238 5.15 12.11 24.08
C PRO A 238 6.18 11.43 24.97
N GLU A 239 6.29 11.93 26.21
CA GLU A 239 7.15 11.29 27.21
C GLU A 239 6.64 9.88 27.57
N GLY A 240 7.56 8.95 27.76
CA GLY A 240 7.25 7.59 28.23
C GLY A 240 6.87 6.58 27.14
N LEU A 241 6.90 6.96 25.85
CA LEU A 241 6.80 5.98 24.78
C LEU A 241 8.05 5.09 24.75
N ASP A 242 7.84 3.79 24.47
CA ASP A 242 8.95 2.89 24.18
C ASP A 242 9.68 3.29 22.87
N PRO A 243 10.91 2.81 22.64
CA PRO A 243 11.70 3.23 21.49
C PRO A 243 11.02 2.96 20.12
N ILE A 244 10.27 1.87 19.99
CA ILE A 244 9.60 1.50 18.72
C ILE A 244 8.39 2.41 18.48
N SER A 245 7.57 2.61 19.50
CA SER A 245 6.43 3.55 19.45
C SER A 245 6.91 4.98 19.21
N SER A 246 8.03 5.39 19.79
CA SER A 246 8.66 6.69 19.56
C SER A 246 9.11 6.87 18.11
N GLU A 247 9.67 5.82 17.51
CA GLU A 247 10.10 5.81 16.11
C GLU A 247 8.90 5.95 15.15
N PHE A 248 7.79 5.21 15.41
CA PHE A 248 6.57 5.37 14.61
C PHE A 248 5.91 6.74 14.82
N TRP A 249 5.94 7.28 16.06
CA TRP A 249 5.45 8.62 16.33
C TRP A 249 6.22 9.69 15.55
N GLU A 250 7.56 9.57 15.48
CA GLU A 250 8.43 10.45 14.69
C GLU A 250 7.98 10.51 13.22
N TYR A 251 7.54 9.39 12.66
CA TYR A 251 7.12 9.34 11.26
C TYR A 251 5.67 9.77 11.06
N TYR A 252 4.73 9.18 11.80
CA TYR A 252 3.30 9.33 11.52
C TYR A 252 2.65 10.55 12.17
N ALA A 253 3.16 11.02 13.29
CA ALA A 253 2.60 12.12 14.04
C ALA A 253 3.33 13.45 13.86
N MET A 254 4.60 13.45 13.42
CA MET A 254 5.40 14.64 13.24
C MET A 254 5.50 15.03 11.76
N PRO A 255 5.94 16.29 11.43
CA PRO A 255 5.96 16.79 10.05
C PRO A 255 6.72 15.94 9.02
N ARG A 256 7.58 15.02 9.47
CA ARG A 256 8.38 14.15 8.60
C ARG A 256 7.54 13.35 7.62
N GLY A 257 6.52 12.67 8.10
CA GLY A 257 5.70 11.80 7.29
C GLY A 257 4.22 11.87 7.63
N HIS A 258 3.80 12.80 8.53
CA HIS A 258 2.40 12.97 8.89
C HIS A 258 1.51 13.15 7.66
N HIS A 259 0.40 12.45 7.64
CA HIS A 259 -0.66 12.63 6.65
C HIS A 259 -2.03 12.43 7.31
N PRO A 260 -3.02 13.33 7.09
CA PRO A 260 -4.29 13.30 7.82
C PRO A 260 -5.13 12.04 7.59
N ARG A 261 -4.88 11.27 6.52
CA ARG A 261 -5.54 9.99 6.26
C ARG A 261 -4.78 8.77 6.81
N SER A 262 -3.56 8.96 7.32
CA SER A 262 -2.76 7.88 7.93
C SER A 262 -3.02 7.83 9.43
N HIS A 263 -4.10 7.16 9.83
CA HIS A 263 -4.51 7.08 11.24
C HIS A 263 -3.70 6.07 12.07
N GLY A 264 -3.02 5.14 11.43
CA GLY A 264 -2.22 4.11 12.08
C GLY A 264 -3.02 2.89 12.53
N PRO A 265 -3.98 2.94 13.49
CA PRO A 265 -4.64 1.76 13.99
C PRO A 265 -5.72 1.23 13.04
N PHE A 266 -5.93 -0.07 13.17
CA PHE A 266 -7.08 -0.77 12.62
C PHE A 266 -8.02 -1.20 13.76
N THR A 267 -9.25 -1.62 13.42
CA THR A 267 -10.20 -2.09 14.43
C THR A 267 -9.61 -3.23 15.26
N ALA A 268 -9.88 -3.22 16.58
CA ALA A 268 -9.24 -4.16 17.50
C ALA A 268 -9.47 -5.62 17.11
N THR A 269 -10.70 -5.96 16.70
CA THR A 269 -11.08 -7.32 16.33
C THR A 269 -10.48 -7.80 15.00
N SER A 270 -9.88 -6.91 14.21
CA SER A 270 -9.11 -7.28 13.01
C SER A 270 -7.92 -8.19 13.34
N ASN A 271 -7.33 -8.07 14.53
CA ASN A 271 -6.21 -8.92 14.95
C ASN A 271 -6.54 -10.42 14.96
N MET A 272 -7.81 -10.78 15.11
CA MET A 272 -8.25 -12.18 15.04
C MET A 272 -7.97 -12.82 13.66
N ALA A 273 -8.04 -12.02 12.58
CA ALA A 273 -7.78 -12.52 11.24
C ALA A 273 -6.29 -12.86 11.01
N PHE A 274 -5.40 -12.19 11.73
CA PHE A 274 -3.96 -12.38 11.60
C PHE A 274 -3.41 -13.53 12.46
N THR A 275 -4.00 -13.76 13.65
CA THR A 275 -3.40 -14.61 14.71
C THR A 275 -2.98 -16.00 14.22
N ASN A 276 -3.70 -16.61 13.31
CA ASN A 276 -3.36 -17.92 12.74
C ASN A 276 -3.24 -17.90 11.22
N PHE A 277 -3.12 -16.72 10.60
CA PHE A 277 -2.98 -16.62 9.16
C PHE A 277 -1.56 -16.97 8.71
N PRO A 278 -1.38 -17.91 7.74
CA PRO A 278 -0.07 -18.38 7.31
C PRO A 278 0.54 -17.39 6.29
N LEU A 279 0.95 -16.20 6.75
CA LEU A 279 1.40 -15.13 5.86
C LEU A 279 2.64 -15.54 5.05
N LEU A 280 3.69 -16.02 5.70
CA LEU A 280 4.94 -16.40 5.07
C LEU A 280 5.23 -17.90 5.03
N ASN A 281 4.31 -18.75 5.47
CA ASN A 281 4.54 -20.19 5.60
C ASN A 281 4.95 -20.88 4.28
N TYR A 282 4.60 -20.32 3.14
CA TYR A 282 4.88 -20.88 1.82
C TYR A 282 5.78 -19.97 0.97
N ILE A 283 6.61 -19.13 1.62
CA ILE A 283 7.51 -18.20 0.93
C ILE A 283 8.46 -18.90 -0.05
N ASP A 284 8.81 -20.15 0.25
CA ASP A 284 9.65 -20.99 -0.61
C ASP A 284 9.03 -21.30 -1.99
N THR A 285 7.70 -21.17 -2.12
CA THR A 285 6.98 -21.39 -3.39
C THR A 285 7.11 -20.23 -4.37
N ILE A 286 7.63 -19.08 -3.94
CA ILE A 286 7.92 -17.97 -4.84
C ILE A 286 9.01 -18.33 -5.84
N SER A 287 9.99 -19.12 -5.41
CA SER A 287 11.04 -19.64 -6.31
C SER A 287 10.42 -20.37 -7.54
N PRO A 288 10.98 -20.18 -8.75
CA PRO A 288 12.26 -19.55 -9.09
C PRO A 288 12.19 -18.02 -9.34
N ARG A 289 11.12 -17.35 -8.96
CA ARG A 289 11.02 -15.87 -9.10
C ARG A 289 11.87 -15.19 -8.01
N PRO A 290 12.66 -14.16 -8.38
CA PRO A 290 13.60 -13.55 -7.45
C PRO A 290 12.93 -12.71 -6.37
N ILE A 291 13.55 -12.69 -5.18
CA ILE A 291 13.15 -11.84 -4.06
C ILE A 291 14.35 -10.99 -3.63
N LEU A 292 14.14 -9.68 -3.48
CA LEU A 292 15.09 -8.75 -2.87
C LEU A 292 14.59 -8.32 -1.49
N PHE A 293 15.34 -8.61 -0.46
CA PHE A 293 15.09 -8.17 0.90
C PHE A 293 15.98 -6.97 1.24
N ILE A 294 15.38 -5.88 1.72
CA ILE A 294 16.10 -4.68 2.16
C ILE A 294 15.72 -4.39 3.61
N MET A 295 16.71 -4.23 4.47
CA MET A 295 16.50 -3.87 5.87
C MET A 295 17.53 -2.87 6.36
N GLY A 296 17.16 -2.05 7.33
CA GLY A 296 18.11 -1.18 8.03
C GLY A 296 18.98 -1.97 9.02
N GLU A 297 20.24 -1.60 9.13
CA GLU A 297 21.17 -2.19 10.11
C GLU A 297 20.65 -2.05 11.54
N ASN A 298 20.04 -0.90 11.86
CA ASN A 298 19.49 -0.57 13.18
C ASN A 298 17.94 -0.71 13.24
N ALA A 299 17.32 -1.35 12.24
CA ALA A 299 15.89 -1.54 12.23
C ALA A 299 15.47 -2.56 13.31
N HIS A 300 14.52 -2.17 14.16
CA HIS A 300 13.94 -3.06 15.16
C HIS A 300 13.25 -4.29 14.52
N SER A 301 12.80 -4.17 13.27
CA SER A 301 12.11 -5.23 12.51
C SER A 301 13.04 -6.22 11.80
N ARG A 302 14.35 -6.12 11.96
CA ARG A 302 15.34 -6.96 11.23
C ARG A 302 15.03 -8.45 11.24
N TYR A 303 14.66 -8.98 12.41
CA TYR A 303 14.45 -10.41 12.61
C TYR A 303 13.36 -10.98 11.68
N PHE A 304 12.33 -10.21 11.30
CA PHE A 304 11.35 -10.66 10.31
C PHE A 304 11.98 -10.87 8.94
N THR A 305 12.81 -9.90 8.50
CA THR A 305 13.51 -9.99 7.21
C THR A 305 14.53 -11.12 7.21
N GLU A 306 15.30 -11.26 8.28
CA GLU A 306 16.34 -12.30 8.41
C GLU A 306 15.74 -13.71 8.35
N ASP A 307 14.62 -13.93 9.04
CA ASP A 307 13.96 -15.23 9.05
C ASP A 307 13.20 -15.51 7.72
N ALA A 308 12.56 -14.50 7.13
CA ALA A 308 11.97 -14.62 5.80
C ALA A 308 13.05 -14.95 4.74
N TYR A 309 14.19 -14.28 4.80
CA TYR A 309 15.32 -14.57 3.92
C TYR A 309 15.81 -16.02 4.09
N LYS A 310 15.94 -16.51 5.33
CA LYS A 310 16.32 -17.91 5.59
C LYS A 310 15.31 -18.90 4.99
N ALA A 311 14.01 -18.62 5.13
CA ALA A 311 12.93 -19.49 4.68
C ALA A 311 12.72 -19.47 3.15
N ALA A 312 12.99 -18.34 2.49
CA ALA A 312 12.89 -18.22 1.05
C ALA A 312 13.93 -19.09 0.31
N LYS A 313 13.57 -19.65 -0.85
CA LYS A 313 14.49 -20.33 -1.75
C LYS A 313 15.12 -19.35 -2.75
N GLU A 314 16.20 -19.80 -3.40
CA GLU A 314 16.85 -19.05 -4.47
C GLU A 314 15.95 -18.90 -5.72
N PRO A 315 16.12 -17.79 -6.49
CA PRO A 315 17.07 -16.71 -6.27
C PRO A 315 16.55 -15.68 -5.26
N LYS A 316 17.43 -15.27 -4.35
CA LYS A 316 17.12 -14.24 -3.32
C LYS A 316 18.35 -13.40 -3.02
N GLU A 317 18.12 -12.14 -2.69
CA GLU A 317 19.16 -11.20 -2.33
C GLU A 317 18.82 -10.49 -1.02
N LEU A 318 19.84 -10.12 -0.23
CA LEU A 318 19.68 -9.37 1.01
C LEU A 318 20.56 -8.13 0.98
N VAL A 319 19.96 -6.98 1.25
CA VAL A 319 20.67 -5.70 1.43
C VAL A 319 20.45 -5.20 2.85
N ILE A 320 21.53 -5.00 3.57
CA ILE A 320 21.53 -4.34 4.88
C ILE A 320 22.02 -2.91 4.68
N VAL A 321 21.16 -1.93 4.96
CA VAL A 321 21.49 -0.50 4.79
C VAL A 321 22.18 0.00 6.05
N PRO A 322 23.47 0.40 5.97
CA PRO A 322 24.24 0.82 7.15
C PRO A 322 23.57 1.99 7.86
N GLY A 323 23.48 1.92 9.19
CA GLY A 323 22.97 2.96 10.06
C GLY A 323 21.46 3.23 9.97
N ALA A 324 20.74 2.66 9.00
CA ALA A 324 19.31 2.91 8.83
C ALA A 324 18.48 2.24 9.93
N ARG A 325 17.50 2.99 10.46
CA ARG A 325 16.41 2.48 11.30
C ARG A 325 15.27 1.95 10.43
N HIS A 326 14.21 1.47 11.05
CA HIS A 326 13.04 0.94 10.34
C HIS A 326 12.36 1.99 9.45
N ILE A 327 12.01 3.16 10.01
CA ILE A 327 11.31 4.23 9.27
C ILE A 327 12.22 4.99 8.28
N ASP A 328 13.54 4.87 8.39
CA ASP A 328 14.44 5.56 7.47
C ASP A 328 14.34 4.99 6.04
N LEU A 329 13.89 3.74 5.89
CA LEU A 329 13.58 3.15 4.59
C LEU A 329 12.15 3.44 4.09
N TYR A 330 11.42 4.36 4.73
CA TYR A 330 10.14 4.83 4.23
C TYR A 330 10.31 6.03 3.30
N ASP A 331 11.18 6.98 3.66
CA ASP A 331 11.25 8.32 3.04
C ASP A 331 12.68 8.85 2.80
N ARG A 332 13.70 8.27 3.44
CA ARG A 332 15.08 8.72 3.29
C ARG A 332 15.64 8.23 1.95
N THR A 333 15.37 9.01 0.88
CA THR A 333 15.83 8.68 -0.48
C THR A 333 17.36 8.59 -0.61
N ASP A 334 18.08 9.20 0.32
CA ASP A 334 19.54 9.11 0.44
C ASP A 334 20.02 7.78 1.09
N MET A 335 19.14 7.04 1.76
CA MET A 335 19.44 5.75 2.39
C MET A 335 18.80 4.57 1.64
N ILE A 336 17.59 4.77 1.09
CA ILE A 336 16.90 3.73 0.30
C ILE A 336 17.76 3.37 -0.93
N PRO A 337 18.16 2.09 -1.11
CA PRO A 337 19.05 1.70 -2.18
C PRO A 337 18.32 1.58 -3.53
N PHE A 338 17.82 2.71 -4.07
CA PHE A 338 17.06 2.74 -5.31
C PHE A 338 17.82 2.21 -6.52
N ASP A 339 19.14 2.42 -6.59
CA ASP A 339 19.97 1.88 -7.68
C ASP A 339 19.97 0.34 -7.63
N LYS A 340 19.93 -0.23 -6.43
CA LYS A 340 19.82 -1.69 -6.26
C LYS A 340 18.44 -2.22 -6.64
N LEU A 341 17.38 -1.47 -6.32
CA LEU A 341 16.01 -1.79 -6.75
C LEU A 341 15.88 -1.75 -8.26
N GLU A 342 16.42 -0.71 -8.92
CA GLU A 342 16.46 -0.59 -10.36
C GLU A 342 17.21 -1.76 -11.02
N ASP A 343 18.42 -2.05 -10.56
CA ASP A 343 19.23 -3.17 -11.07
C ASP A 343 18.50 -4.52 -10.91
N PHE A 344 17.90 -4.75 -9.74
CA PHE A 344 17.13 -5.96 -9.45
C PHE A 344 15.95 -6.14 -10.41
N PHE A 345 15.07 -5.13 -10.52
CA PHE A 345 13.88 -5.23 -11.37
C PHE A 345 14.23 -5.20 -12.86
N THR A 346 15.26 -4.48 -13.28
CA THR A 346 15.72 -4.47 -14.69
C THR A 346 16.21 -5.86 -15.11
N LYS A 347 16.82 -6.63 -14.20
CA LYS A 347 17.29 -8.00 -14.48
C LYS A 347 16.17 -9.04 -14.39
N ALA A 348 15.19 -8.79 -13.53
CA ALA A 348 14.15 -9.78 -13.22
C ALA A 348 12.91 -9.64 -14.10
N LEU A 349 12.66 -8.48 -14.66
CA LEU A 349 11.52 -8.12 -15.50
C LEU A 349 11.99 -7.84 -16.93
#